data_8eff2e78cccf44436dbb3d4eafc274f9
#
_entry.id   8eff2e78cccf44436dbb3d4eafc274f9
#
_cell.length_a   1.000
_cell.length_b   1.000
_cell.length_c   1.000
_cell.angle_alpha   90.00
_cell.angle_beta   90.00
_cell.angle_gamma   90.00
#
_symmetry.space_group_name_H-M   'P 1'
#
loop_
_entity.id
_entity.type
_entity.pdbx_description
1 polymer ?
#
loop_
_entity_poly.entity_id
_entity_poly.type
_entity_poly.pdbx_seq_one_letter_code
_entity_poly.pdbx_strand_id
1 'polypeptide(L)'
;MNRNIRRKLPGDCILAFKDFWDTLPDDKKDRVAYIMHTQPRDENGTDLPEVARVLAPDCNIIFSDKKLENKHMNFLYNMSDVTMNLASNEGFGLGTCESLMCGTPIIVNVTGGLQDQCGFEIEGHKLTPKDYKEIKSLHNWKEWEHDSRLSWGSWVKPV
;
A
#
# COMPACT_ATOMS: atom_id res chain seq x y z
N MET A 1 -0.26 -5.05 5.59
CA MET A 1 0.52 -5.87 6.53
C MET A 1 1.79 -6.37 5.91
N ASN A 2 2.94 -6.06 6.48
CA ASN A 2 4.23 -6.42 5.93
C ASN A 2 5.27 -6.52 7.05
N ARG A 3 6.33 -7.32 6.85
CA ARG A 3 7.49 -7.25 7.71
C ARG A 3 8.19 -5.89 7.51
N ASN A 4 8.67 -5.30 8.60
CA ASN A 4 9.46 -4.06 8.55
C ASN A 4 10.86 -4.36 8.01
N ILE A 5 11.01 -4.38 6.71
CA ILE A 5 12.28 -4.56 5.99
C ILE A 5 12.35 -3.61 4.80
N ARG A 6 13.59 -3.27 4.38
CA ARG A 6 13.86 -2.24 3.37
C ARG A 6 12.99 -2.34 2.11
N ARG A 7 12.89 -3.53 1.49
CA ARG A 7 12.14 -3.70 0.23
C ARG A 7 10.63 -3.49 0.36
N LYS A 8 10.09 -3.51 1.58
CA LYS A 8 8.66 -3.30 1.85
C LYS A 8 8.26 -1.83 1.99
N LEU A 9 9.25 -0.95 2.06
CA LEU A 9 9.09 0.51 2.08
C LEU A 9 8.07 1.00 3.14
N PRO A 10 8.12 0.51 4.40
CA PRO A 10 7.11 0.90 5.39
C PRO A 10 7.20 2.38 5.78
N GLY A 11 8.38 3.00 5.66
CA GLY A 11 8.54 4.44 5.88
C GLY A 11 7.85 5.27 4.79
N ASP A 12 7.94 4.83 3.53
CA ASP A 12 7.25 5.47 2.40
C ASP A 12 5.72 5.34 2.55
N CYS A 13 5.24 4.24 3.13
CA CYS A 13 3.82 4.11 3.47
C CYS A 13 3.37 5.14 4.53
N ILE A 14 4.21 5.46 5.51
CA ILE A 14 3.94 6.53 6.49
C ILE A 14 3.87 7.89 5.78
N LEU A 15 4.81 8.17 4.88
CA LEU A 15 4.83 9.40 4.11
C LEU A 15 3.58 9.53 3.22
N ALA A 16 3.23 8.48 2.49
CA ALA A 16 2.03 8.46 1.66
C ALA A 16 0.74 8.68 2.47
N PHE A 17 0.67 8.11 3.67
CA PHE A 17 -0.44 8.38 4.58
C PHE A 17 -0.46 9.84 5.07
N LYS A 18 0.71 10.42 5.36
CA LYS A 18 0.84 11.83 5.73
C LYS A 18 0.36 12.75 4.60
N ASP A 19 0.80 12.49 3.36
CA ASP A 19 0.36 13.25 2.19
C ASP A 19 -1.16 13.21 2.03
N PHE A 20 -1.77 12.03 2.19
CA PHE A 20 -3.24 11.88 2.21
C PHE A 20 -3.87 12.66 3.37
N TRP A 21 -3.32 12.54 4.59
CA TRP A 21 -3.80 13.24 5.78
C TRP A 21 -3.85 14.77 5.59
N ASP A 22 -2.83 15.32 4.90
CA ASP A 22 -2.74 16.77 4.65
C ASP A 22 -3.81 17.25 3.65
N THR A 23 -4.38 16.36 2.85
CA THR A 23 -5.49 16.71 1.96
C THR A 23 -6.85 16.74 2.66
N LEU A 24 -6.93 16.22 3.89
CA LEU A 24 -8.21 16.12 4.61
C LEU A 24 -8.60 17.44 5.27
N PRO A 25 -9.90 17.78 5.26
CA PRO A 25 -10.44 18.82 6.13
C PRO A 25 -10.20 18.47 7.61
N ASP A 26 -9.98 19.48 8.44
CA ASP A 26 -9.62 19.27 9.86
C ASP A 26 -10.67 18.48 10.64
N ASP A 27 -11.96 18.67 10.34
CA ASP A 27 -13.09 17.95 10.95
C ASP A 27 -13.15 16.45 10.59
N LYS A 28 -12.32 16.00 9.65
CA LYS A 28 -12.24 14.59 9.23
C LYS A 28 -10.98 13.88 9.69
N LYS A 29 -9.96 14.60 10.09
CA LYS A 29 -8.67 14.04 10.49
C LYS A 29 -8.79 13.04 11.64
N ASP A 30 -9.59 13.33 12.66
CA ASP A 30 -9.82 12.45 13.80
C ASP A 30 -10.57 11.14 13.46
N ARG A 31 -11.11 11.04 12.25
CA ARG A 31 -11.84 9.86 11.78
C ARG A 31 -10.99 8.89 10.96
N VAL A 32 -9.73 9.22 10.74
CA VAL A 32 -8.82 8.44 9.90
C VAL A 32 -7.65 7.94 10.73
N ALA A 33 -7.27 6.69 10.53
CA ALA A 33 -6.10 6.08 11.16
C ALA A 33 -5.35 5.18 10.19
N TYR A 34 -4.02 5.14 10.33
CA TYR A 34 -3.17 4.18 9.65
C TYR A 34 -2.74 3.07 10.58
N ILE A 35 -3.23 1.85 10.34
CA ILE A 35 -2.87 0.67 11.14
C ILE A 35 -1.68 -0.04 10.47
N MET A 36 -0.56 -0.05 11.14
CA MET A 36 0.64 -0.77 10.73
C MET A 36 0.77 -2.08 11.51
N HIS A 37 0.29 -3.19 10.91
CA HIS A 37 0.50 -4.51 11.49
C HIS A 37 1.88 -5.04 11.08
N THR A 38 2.88 -4.74 11.91
CA THR A 38 4.29 -5.05 11.69
C THR A 38 5.08 -4.94 13.00
N GLN A 39 6.30 -5.46 13.03
CA GLN A 39 7.25 -5.10 14.08
C GLN A 39 7.68 -3.64 13.90
N PRO A 40 7.42 -2.76 14.86
CA PRO A 40 7.76 -1.34 14.74
C PRO A 40 9.27 -1.09 14.60
N ARG A 41 10.08 -1.98 15.20
CA ARG A 41 11.55 -2.01 15.10
C ARG A 41 11.99 -3.40 14.69
N ASP A 42 12.67 -3.53 13.57
CA ASP A 42 13.24 -4.80 13.05
C ASP A 42 14.72 -4.57 12.75
N GLU A 43 15.57 -5.54 13.04
CA GLU A 43 17.03 -5.47 12.80
C GLU A 43 17.38 -5.12 11.35
N ASN A 44 16.55 -5.58 10.39
CA ASN A 44 16.71 -5.36 8.95
C ASN A 44 15.78 -4.27 8.42
N GLY A 45 15.19 -3.49 9.31
CA GLY A 45 14.18 -2.50 9.00
C GLY A 45 14.53 -1.10 9.50
N THR A 46 13.49 -0.36 9.83
CA THR A 46 13.55 1.03 10.25
C THR A 46 12.87 1.17 11.63
N ASP A 47 13.28 2.14 12.44
CA ASP A 47 12.51 2.56 13.62
C ASP A 47 11.28 3.35 13.16
N LEU A 48 10.19 2.62 12.94
CA LEU A 48 8.94 3.20 12.41
C LEU A 48 8.28 4.20 13.37
N PRO A 49 8.29 3.99 14.70
CA PRO A 49 7.84 5.02 15.64
C PRO A 49 8.60 6.35 15.49
N GLU A 50 9.92 6.29 15.27
CA GLU A 50 10.71 7.50 15.07
C GLU A 50 10.41 8.14 13.71
N VAL A 51 10.26 7.35 12.65
CA VAL A 51 9.81 7.85 11.34
C VAL A 51 8.45 8.54 11.45
N ALA A 52 7.49 7.91 12.12
CA ALA A 52 6.16 8.51 12.34
C ALA A 52 6.25 9.81 13.13
N ARG A 53 7.05 9.85 14.21
CA ARG A 53 7.26 11.05 15.02
C ARG A 53 7.83 12.22 14.22
N VAL A 54 8.73 11.96 13.27
CA VAL A 54 9.41 12.99 12.48
C VAL A 54 8.57 13.42 11.27
N LEU A 55 8.01 12.47 10.53
CA LEU A 55 7.33 12.75 9.25
C LEU A 55 5.83 13.01 9.41
N ALA A 56 5.19 12.42 10.41
CA ALA A 56 3.75 12.42 10.57
C ALA A 56 3.32 12.61 12.04
N PRO A 57 3.83 13.64 12.76
CA PRO A 57 3.62 13.80 14.21
C PRO A 57 2.14 13.96 14.59
N ASP A 58 1.34 14.54 13.71
CA ASP A 58 -0.08 14.83 13.95
C ASP A 58 -1.01 13.71 13.44
N CYS A 59 -0.45 12.72 12.75
CA CYS A 59 -1.23 11.64 12.16
C CYS A 59 -1.57 10.53 13.17
N ASN A 60 -2.75 9.99 13.06
CA ASN A 60 -3.16 8.85 13.86
C ASN A 60 -2.58 7.55 13.29
N ILE A 61 -1.39 7.14 13.75
CA ILE A 61 -0.68 5.92 13.33
C ILE A 61 -0.68 4.91 14.47
N ILE A 62 -1.25 3.74 14.23
CA ILE A 62 -1.42 2.66 15.21
C ILE A 62 -0.49 1.50 14.85
N PHE A 63 0.43 1.17 15.72
CA PHE A 63 1.30 0.00 15.57
C PHE A 63 0.66 -1.23 16.22
N SER A 64 0.45 -2.28 15.42
CA SER A 64 -0.02 -3.59 15.85
C SER A 64 1.11 -4.60 15.67
N ASP A 65 1.79 -4.96 16.74
CA ASP A 65 3.00 -5.81 16.74
C ASP A 65 2.77 -7.25 17.22
N LYS A 66 1.60 -7.53 17.79
CA LYS A 66 1.26 -8.86 18.30
C LYS A 66 0.91 -9.80 17.16
N LYS A 67 1.45 -11.03 17.21
CA LYS A 67 1.05 -12.08 16.27
C LYS A 67 -0.45 -12.35 16.39
N LEU A 68 -1.17 -12.20 15.31
CA LEU A 68 -2.61 -12.47 15.22
C LEU A 68 -2.87 -13.87 14.65
N GLU A 69 -3.91 -14.53 15.14
CA GLU A 69 -4.46 -15.73 14.50
C GLU A 69 -5.20 -15.35 13.20
N ASN A 70 -5.36 -16.31 12.31
CA ASN A 70 -5.97 -16.06 10.98
C ASN A 70 -7.35 -15.38 11.07
N LYS A 71 -8.18 -15.75 12.05
CA LYS A 71 -9.50 -15.09 12.26
C LYS A 71 -9.38 -13.62 12.61
N HIS A 72 -8.38 -13.25 13.42
CA HIS A 72 -8.14 -11.85 13.80
C HIS A 72 -7.51 -11.07 12.65
N MET A 73 -6.71 -11.74 11.81
CA MET A 73 -6.21 -11.19 10.58
C MET A 73 -7.34 -10.84 9.62
N ASN A 74 -8.31 -11.75 9.46
CA ASN A 74 -9.51 -11.50 8.66
C ASN A 74 -10.29 -10.28 9.17
N PHE A 75 -10.44 -10.12 10.49
CA PHE A 75 -11.09 -8.92 11.05
C PHE A 75 -10.30 -7.64 10.73
N LEU A 76 -8.97 -7.69 10.82
CA LEU A 76 -8.12 -6.54 10.51
C LEU A 76 -8.28 -6.08 9.06
N TYR A 77 -8.38 -7.00 8.10
CA TYR A 77 -8.66 -6.66 6.71
C TYR A 77 -10.08 -6.11 6.54
N ASN A 78 -11.09 -6.78 7.10
CA ASN A 78 -12.49 -6.38 6.94
C ASN A 78 -12.84 -5.05 7.63
N MET A 79 -12.10 -4.64 8.66
CA MET A 79 -12.29 -3.34 9.31
C MET A 79 -11.57 -2.19 8.59
N SER A 80 -10.70 -2.51 7.63
CA SER A 80 -9.94 -1.53 6.87
C SER A 80 -10.70 -1.11 5.61
N ASP A 81 -10.80 0.18 5.35
CA ASP A 81 -11.41 0.73 4.12
C ASP A 81 -10.52 0.48 2.91
N VAL A 82 -9.19 0.46 3.12
CA VAL A 82 -8.18 0.21 2.09
C VAL A 82 -6.91 -0.34 2.70
N THR A 83 -6.21 -1.19 1.99
CA THR A 83 -4.85 -1.62 2.34
C THR A 83 -3.82 -1.00 1.40
N MET A 84 -2.56 -0.98 1.83
CA MET A 84 -1.47 -0.39 1.05
C MET A 84 -0.24 -1.32 1.03
N ASN A 85 0.32 -1.55 -0.15
CA ASN A 85 1.54 -2.31 -0.35
C ASN A 85 2.46 -1.64 -1.39
N LEU A 86 3.36 -0.79 -0.93
CA LEU A 86 4.30 -0.04 -1.77
C LEU A 86 5.63 -0.79 -2.01
N ALA A 87 5.68 -2.09 -1.69
CA ALA A 87 6.91 -2.87 -1.82
C ALA A 87 7.60 -2.65 -3.18
N SER A 88 8.91 -2.42 -3.16
CA SER A 88 9.71 -2.27 -4.39
C SER A 88 9.92 -3.60 -5.11
N ASN A 89 9.76 -4.70 -4.41
CA ASN A 89 9.81 -6.06 -4.95
C ASN A 89 8.97 -7.01 -4.09
N GLU A 90 8.15 -7.81 -4.76
CA GLU A 90 7.28 -8.80 -4.12
C GLU A 90 7.27 -10.10 -4.93
N GLY A 91 7.65 -11.22 -4.28
CA GLY A 91 7.56 -12.53 -4.92
C GLY A 91 6.10 -12.89 -5.21
N PHE A 92 5.31 -13.15 -4.16
CA PHE A 92 3.87 -13.39 -4.26
C PHE A 92 3.04 -12.23 -3.71
N GLY A 93 3.32 -11.77 -2.49
CA GLY A 93 2.55 -10.72 -1.83
C GLY A 93 1.33 -11.25 -1.08
N LEU A 94 1.55 -12.11 -0.09
CA LEU A 94 0.49 -12.73 0.71
C LEU A 94 -0.51 -11.70 1.26
N GLY A 95 -0.02 -10.58 1.81
CA GLY A 95 -0.90 -9.54 2.35
C GLY A 95 -1.80 -8.88 1.30
N THR A 96 -1.36 -8.81 0.04
CA THR A 96 -2.20 -8.34 -1.08
C THR A 96 -3.28 -9.36 -1.40
N CYS A 97 -2.91 -10.63 -1.52
CA CYS A 97 -3.85 -11.72 -1.75
C CYS A 97 -4.92 -11.78 -0.65
N GLU A 98 -4.50 -11.74 0.62
CA GLU A 98 -5.39 -11.77 1.78
C GLU A 98 -6.37 -10.57 1.78
N SER A 99 -5.89 -9.37 1.45
CA SER A 99 -6.73 -8.17 1.31
C SER A 99 -7.82 -8.36 0.26
N LEU A 100 -7.44 -8.80 -0.93
CA LEU A 100 -8.38 -9.05 -2.04
C LEU A 100 -9.37 -10.16 -1.71
N MET A 101 -8.94 -11.24 -1.05
CA MET A 101 -9.83 -12.32 -0.58
C MET A 101 -10.84 -11.86 0.46
N CYS A 102 -10.51 -10.84 1.25
CA CYS A 102 -11.42 -10.20 2.21
C CYS A 102 -12.33 -9.13 1.55
N GLY A 103 -12.16 -8.85 0.27
CA GLY A 103 -12.89 -7.78 -0.43
C GLY A 103 -12.42 -6.38 -0.05
N THR A 104 -11.25 -6.25 0.57
CA THR A 104 -10.68 -4.95 0.95
C THR A 104 -9.88 -4.37 -0.21
N PRO A 105 -10.23 -3.18 -0.71
CA PRO A 105 -9.49 -2.51 -1.78
C PRO A 105 -8.00 -2.32 -1.43
N ILE A 106 -7.13 -2.28 -2.44
CA ILE A 106 -5.70 -2.15 -2.22
C ILE A 106 -5.06 -1.10 -3.12
N ILE A 107 -4.16 -0.31 -2.52
CA ILE A 107 -3.21 0.56 -3.21
C ILE A 107 -1.89 -0.20 -3.30
N VAL A 108 -1.36 -0.39 -4.51
CA VAL A 108 -0.27 -1.33 -4.72
C VAL A 108 0.69 -0.89 -5.83
N ASN A 109 1.99 -1.14 -5.61
CA ASN A 109 3.02 -0.90 -6.62
C ASN A 109 3.00 -2.01 -7.69
N VAL A 110 3.25 -1.64 -8.95
CA VAL A 110 3.33 -2.58 -10.09
C VAL A 110 4.67 -3.30 -10.06
N THR A 111 4.75 -4.42 -9.35
CA THR A 111 5.99 -5.20 -9.20
C THR A 111 5.76 -6.68 -8.90
N GLY A 112 6.61 -7.55 -9.45
CA GLY A 112 6.63 -8.99 -9.14
C GLY A 112 5.27 -9.68 -9.25
N GLY A 113 4.95 -10.53 -8.27
CA GLY A 113 3.68 -11.27 -8.22
C GLY A 113 2.43 -10.40 -8.03
N LEU A 114 2.58 -9.14 -7.66
CA LEU A 114 1.45 -8.21 -7.55
C LEU A 114 0.81 -7.93 -8.92
N GLN A 115 1.59 -7.99 -9.99
CA GLN A 115 1.10 -7.82 -11.36
C GLN A 115 0.03 -8.86 -11.72
N ASP A 116 0.26 -10.12 -11.34
CA ASP A 116 -0.67 -11.20 -11.61
C ASP A 116 -1.92 -11.12 -10.72
N GLN A 117 -1.73 -10.85 -9.43
CA GLN A 117 -2.83 -10.77 -8.47
C GLN A 117 -3.76 -9.59 -8.73
N CYS A 118 -3.21 -8.47 -9.18
CA CYS A 118 -3.94 -7.23 -9.37
C CYS A 118 -4.45 -7.04 -10.80
N GLY A 119 -4.07 -7.94 -11.73
CA GLY A 119 -4.53 -7.91 -13.11
C GLY A 119 -4.09 -6.66 -13.86
N PHE A 120 -2.85 -6.21 -13.66
CA PHE A 120 -2.32 -5.06 -14.40
C PHE A 120 -2.04 -5.40 -15.85
N GLU A 121 -2.70 -4.71 -16.75
CA GLU A 121 -2.58 -4.90 -18.20
C GLU A 121 -2.39 -3.58 -18.94
N ILE A 122 -1.74 -3.65 -20.10
CA ILE A 122 -1.68 -2.59 -21.10
C ILE A 122 -2.07 -3.19 -22.45
N GLU A 123 -3.07 -2.63 -23.12
CA GLU A 123 -3.57 -3.11 -24.42
C GLU A 123 -3.88 -4.64 -24.45
N GLY A 124 -4.37 -5.17 -23.31
CA GLY A 124 -4.68 -6.59 -23.15
C GLY A 124 -3.45 -7.49 -22.90
N HIS A 125 -2.27 -6.93 -22.68
CA HIS A 125 -1.06 -7.65 -22.32
C HIS A 125 -0.65 -7.32 -20.88
N LYS A 126 -0.04 -8.27 -20.20
CA LYS A 126 0.45 -8.07 -18.83
C LYS A 126 1.39 -6.86 -18.76
N LEU A 127 1.05 -5.87 -17.93
CA LEU A 127 1.87 -4.70 -17.66
C LEU A 127 3.14 -5.10 -16.89
N THR A 128 4.31 -4.84 -17.48
CA THR A 128 5.58 -5.09 -16.81
C THR A 128 6.06 -3.87 -16.02
N PRO A 129 6.98 -4.01 -15.03
CA PRO A 129 7.59 -2.87 -14.35
C PRO A 129 8.31 -1.91 -15.29
N LYS A 130 8.80 -2.41 -16.43
CA LYS A 130 9.46 -1.59 -17.46
C LYS A 130 8.44 -0.69 -18.15
N ASP A 131 7.34 -1.28 -18.63
CA ASP A 131 6.25 -0.56 -19.31
C ASP A 131 5.66 0.50 -18.37
N TYR A 132 5.46 0.13 -17.10
CA TYR A 132 4.96 1.05 -16.09
C TYR A 132 5.88 2.26 -15.86
N LYS A 133 7.19 2.04 -15.77
CA LYS A 133 8.17 3.13 -15.65
C LYS A 133 8.18 4.04 -16.89
N GLU A 134 8.05 3.46 -18.07
CA GLU A 134 7.99 4.20 -19.32
C GLU A 134 6.74 5.09 -19.37
N ILE A 135 5.57 4.54 -19.07
CA ILE A 135 4.31 5.28 -19.00
C ILE A 135 4.40 6.42 -17.98
N LYS A 136 4.91 6.16 -16.78
CA LYS A 136 5.10 7.20 -15.75
C LYS A 136 6.08 8.30 -16.17
N SER A 137 7.02 8.02 -17.07
CA SER A 137 7.96 9.03 -17.59
C SER A 137 7.34 9.90 -18.66
N LEU A 138 6.33 9.41 -19.38
CA LEU A 138 5.65 10.12 -20.47
C LEU A 138 4.50 11.02 -20.00
N HIS A 139 3.92 10.70 -18.85
CA HIS A 139 2.77 11.39 -18.31
C HIS A 139 3.03 11.88 -16.88
N ASN A 140 2.48 13.03 -16.51
CA ASN A 140 2.42 13.36 -15.09
C ASN A 140 1.45 12.37 -14.39
N TRP A 141 1.62 12.16 -13.10
CA TRP A 141 0.90 11.13 -12.35
C TRP A 141 -0.66 11.25 -12.38
N LYS A 142 -1.19 12.42 -12.78
CA LYS A 142 -2.63 12.64 -12.93
C LYS A 142 -3.17 12.16 -14.27
N GLU A 143 -2.32 12.08 -15.28
CA GLU A 143 -2.70 11.76 -16.66
C GLU A 143 -2.68 10.25 -16.92
N TRP A 144 -1.73 9.51 -16.34
CA TRP A 144 -1.62 8.08 -16.59
C TRP A 144 -2.83 7.27 -16.04
N GLU A 145 -3.50 7.75 -14.98
CA GLU A 145 -4.71 7.13 -14.46
C GLU A 145 -5.86 7.08 -15.48
N HIS A 146 -5.82 7.94 -16.46
CA HIS A 146 -6.83 8.06 -17.52
C HIS A 146 -6.34 7.48 -18.86
N ASP A 147 -5.17 6.83 -18.89
CA ASP A 147 -4.70 6.15 -20.08
C ASP A 147 -5.58 4.94 -20.37
N SER A 148 -6.40 5.04 -21.42
CA SER A 148 -7.37 4.01 -21.80
C SER A 148 -6.74 2.68 -22.22
N ARG A 149 -5.43 2.62 -22.40
CA ARG A 149 -4.68 1.39 -22.68
C ARG A 149 -4.44 0.56 -21.43
N LEU A 150 -4.55 1.18 -20.23
CA LEU A 150 -4.29 0.54 -18.95
C LEU A 150 -5.58 -0.02 -18.34
N SER A 151 -5.48 -1.21 -17.79
CA SER A 151 -6.54 -1.83 -16.99
C SER A 151 -5.97 -2.55 -15.77
N TRP A 152 -6.80 -2.74 -14.77
CA TRP A 152 -6.50 -3.49 -13.54
C TRP A 152 -7.77 -3.98 -12.86
N GLY A 153 -7.63 -4.85 -11.87
CA GLY A 153 -8.76 -5.38 -11.11
C GLY A 153 -9.57 -4.28 -10.40
N SER A 154 -10.86 -4.45 -10.30
CA SER A 154 -11.83 -3.44 -9.80
C SER A 154 -11.54 -2.95 -8.37
N TRP A 155 -10.82 -3.71 -7.56
CA TRP A 155 -10.48 -3.42 -6.17
C TRP A 155 -9.03 -2.94 -5.99
N VAL A 156 -8.37 -2.59 -7.07
CA VAL A 156 -6.95 -2.25 -7.09
C VAL A 156 -6.76 -0.80 -7.52
N LYS A 157 -5.84 -0.10 -6.85
CA LYS A 157 -5.32 1.20 -7.26
C LYS A 157 -3.81 1.08 -7.44
N PRO A 158 -3.28 1.19 -8.67
CA PRO A 158 -1.84 1.21 -8.90
C PRO A 158 -1.20 2.54 -8.47
N VAL A 159 0.08 2.49 -8.11
CA VAL A 159 0.92 3.64 -7.71
C VAL A 159 2.30 3.56 -8.32
#